data_0c4a343bb03614b19eeed6d954cf460a
#
_entry.id   0c4a343bb03614b19eeed6d954cf460a
#
_cell.length_a   1.000
_cell.length_b   1.000
_cell.length_c   1.000
_cell.angle_alpha   90.00
_cell.angle_beta   90.00
_cell.angle_gamma   90.00
#
_symmetry.space_group_name_H-M   'P 1'
#
loop_
_entity.id
_entity.type
_entity.pdbx_description
1 polymer ?
#
loop_
_entity_poly.entity_id
_entity_poly.type
_entity_poly.pdbx_seq_one_letter_code
_entity_poly.pdbx_strand_id
1 'polypeptide(L)'
;MVLKGIDMAQDHELLNKIASIQKRDKDIYKMDCPNGTGTMTVYKVFTGIELIINEFESTTCLCNVPTNDNIIEINHCLEGRQECEFLSGSYLYLGEGNLSIHSMNNHAHTMGFPLKYYKGISLLLYLDEIVYDVPEILKDISIDIYGLKEKFCIHNECFVMRANDKIKNIFSELYYIPESVQKAYFKLKVLELLVFLNIIEQKFLCNISEEIPWYKHDYS
;
A
#
# COMPACT_ATOMS: atom_id res chain seq x y z
N MET A 1 6.41 -25.39 25.53
CA MET A 1 6.75 -23.96 25.53
C MET A 1 5.84 -23.34 24.49
N VAL A 2 4.72 -22.77 24.92
CA VAL A 2 3.65 -22.28 24.06
C VAL A 2 4.09 -20.89 23.57
N LEU A 3 4.33 -20.74 22.29
CA LEU A 3 4.50 -19.43 21.65
C LEU A 3 3.16 -18.70 21.76
N LYS A 4 3.11 -17.69 22.59
CA LYS A 4 1.99 -16.75 22.68
C LYS A 4 1.86 -16.10 21.30
N GLY A 5 0.66 -16.28 20.70
CA GLY A 5 0.26 -15.56 19.52
C GLY A 5 0.41 -14.05 19.76
N ILE A 6 0.97 -13.36 18.78
CA ILE A 6 0.99 -11.91 18.70
C ILE A 6 -0.46 -11.49 18.65
N ASP A 7 -0.88 -10.73 19.65
CA ASP A 7 -2.27 -10.30 19.81
C ASP A 7 -2.57 -9.23 18.76
N MET A 8 -3.22 -9.66 17.67
CA MET A 8 -3.69 -8.78 16.57
C MET A 8 -4.57 -7.62 17.08
N ALA A 9 -5.13 -7.73 18.29
CA ALA A 9 -5.87 -6.66 18.94
C ALA A 9 -4.98 -5.47 19.34
N GLN A 10 -3.68 -5.68 19.60
CA GLN A 10 -2.76 -4.59 19.97
C GLN A 10 -2.32 -3.74 18.76
N ASP A 11 -2.24 -4.33 17.56
CA ASP A 11 -1.91 -3.58 16.34
C ASP A 11 -3.08 -2.68 15.91
N HIS A 12 -4.33 -3.12 16.13
CA HIS A 12 -5.50 -2.27 16.01
C HIS A 12 -5.61 -1.21 17.13
N GLU A 13 -5.03 -1.44 18.31
CA GLU A 13 -5.12 -0.50 19.43
C GLU A 13 -4.24 0.76 19.23
N LEU A 14 -3.17 0.67 18.46
CA LEU A 14 -2.36 1.82 18.06
C LEU A 14 -3.07 2.70 17.03
N LEU A 15 -3.82 2.10 16.11
CA LEU A 15 -4.72 2.80 15.20
C LEU A 15 -5.96 3.35 15.95
N ASN A 16 -6.39 2.73 17.05
CA ASN A 16 -7.51 3.19 17.89
C ASN A 16 -7.23 4.47 18.70
N LYS A 17 -5.99 4.97 18.76
CA LYS A 17 -5.71 6.34 19.23
C LYS A 17 -6.12 7.42 18.24
N ILE A 18 -6.49 7.01 17.05
CA ILE A 18 -7.03 7.84 15.98
C ILE A 18 -8.55 7.72 16.09
N ALA A 19 -9.29 8.85 16.21
CA ALA A 19 -10.73 8.81 16.34
C ALA A 19 -11.36 8.06 15.14
N SER A 20 -11.86 6.85 15.36
CA SER A 20 -12.53 6.05 14.33
C SER A 20 -14.04 6.34 14.28
N ILE A 21 -14.58 6.43 13.06
CA ILE A 21 -16.02 6.44 12.81
C ILE A 21 -16.34 5.12 12.11
N GLN A 22 -16.87 4.13 12.84
CA GLN A 22 -17.26 2.85 12.26
C GLN A 22 -18.55 2.97 11.45
N LYS A 23 -18.50 2.63 10.18
CA LYS A 23 -19.64 2.18 9.37
C LYS A 23 -19.47 0.68 9.09
N ARG A 24 -20.58 -0.06 8.92
CA ARG A 24 -20.64 -1.54 8.86
C ARG A 24 -19.68 -2.22 7.88
N ASP A 25 -19.18 -1.51 6.85
CA ASP A 25 -18.34 -2.08 5.79
C ASP A 25 -16.99 -1.33 5.61
N LYS A 26 -16.72 -0.28 6.38
CA LYS A 26 -15.47 0.50 6.31
C LYS A 26 -15.13 1.13 7.65
N ASP A 27 -13.83 1.22 7.92
CA ASP A 27 -13.27 1.96 9.05
C ASP A 27 -12.63 3.25 8.54
N ILE A 28 -12.89 4.37 9.22
CA ILE A 28 -12.33 5.67 8.86
C ILE A 28 -11.42 6.15 9.99
N TYR A 29 -10.15 6.37 9.65
CA TYR A 29 -9.14 6.87 10.57
C TYR A 29 -8.79 8.31 10.21
N LYS A 30 -8.85 9.19 11.22
CA LYS A 30 -8.33 10.56 11.09
C LYS A 30 -6.90 10.58 11.61
N MET A 31 -5.99 11.02 10.76
CA MET A 31 -4.57 11.10 11.09
C MET A 31 -4.24 12.42 11.76
N ASP A 32 -3.36 12.38 12.75
CA ASP A 32 -2.83 13.58 13.38
C ASP A 32 -1.68 14.13 12.52
N CYS A 33 -2.00 15.16 11.76
CA CYS A 33 -1.07 15.83 10.88
C CYS A 33 -0.78 17.24 11.45
N PRO A 34 0.48 17.59 11.79
CA PRO A 34 0.82 18.84 12.49
C PRO A 34 0.35 20.12 11.79
N ASN A 35 0.22 20.11 10.47
CA ASN A 35 -0.11 21.29 9.66
C ASN A 35 -1.30 21.04 8.72
N GLY A 36 -2.29 20.26 9.14
CA GLY A 36 -3.43 19.97 8.29
C GLY A 36 -4.25 18.78 8.74
N THR A 37 -4.84 18.07 7.81
CA THR A 37 -5.70 16.92 8.06
C THR A 37 -5.29 15.73 7.22
N GLY A 38 -5.53 14.54 7.74
CA GLY A 38 -5.36 13.29 7.00
C GLY A 38 -6.51 12.33 7.30
N THR A 39 -6.93 11.60 6.30
CA THR A 39 -7.97 10.58 6.42
C THR A 39 -7.54 9.32 5.69
N MET A 40 -7.68 8.18 6.35
CA MET A 40 -7.51 6.86 5.77
C MET A 40 -8.83 6.12 5.90
N THR A 41 -9.40 5.70 4.76
CA THR A 41 -10.63 4.89 4.73
C THR A 41 -10.27 3.48 4.34
N VAL A 42 -10.41 2.55 5.29
CA VAL A 42 -10.01 1.14 5.17
C VAL A 42 -11.21 0.28 4.81
N TYR A 43 -11.07 -0.56 3.80
CA TYR A 43 -12.06 -1.53 3.35
C TYR A 43 -11.48 -2.93 3.39
N LYS A 44 -12.12 -3.86 4.10
CA LYS A 44 -11.78 -5.28 4.08
C LYS A 44 -12.31 -5.91 2.80
N VAL A 45 -11.39 -6.21 1.86
CA VAL A 45 -11.76 -6.76 0.54
C VAL A 45 -11.86 -8.28 0.58
N PHE A 46 -10.83 -8.93 1.13
CA PHE A 46 -10.76 -10.37 1.39
C PHE A 46 -10.10 -10.61 2.75
N THR A 47 -10.13 -11.83 3.26
CA THR A 47 -9.30 -12.21 4.41
C THR A 47 -7.82 -11.91 4.09
N GLY A 48 -7.17 -11.15 4.96
CA GLY A 48 -5.78 -10.73 4.76
C GLY A 48 -5.54 -9.72 3.63
N ILE A 49 -6.59 -9.10 3.05
CA ILE A 49 -6.44 -8.08 2.01
C ILE A 49 -7.30 -6.87 2.32
N GLU A 50 -6.66 -5.72 2.53
CA GLU A 50 -7.31 -4.44 2.81
C GLU A 50 -6.98 -3.42 1.71
N LEU A 51 -7.99 -2.65 1.30
CA LEU A 51 -7.84 -1.50 0.42
C LEU A 51 -8.04 -0.23 1.24
N ILE A 52 -7.12 0.71 1.13
CA ILE A 52 -7.12 1.96 1.88
C ILE A 52 -7.16 3.13 0.91
N ILE A 53 -8.15 4.00 1.05
CA ILE A 53 -8.18 5.29 0.37
C ILE A 53 -7.52 6.31 1.30
N ASN A 54 -6.44 6.92 0.83
CA ASN A 54 -5.64 7.90 1.54
C ASN A 54 -5.92 9.29 0.99
N GLU A 55 -6.27 10.23 1.88
CA GLU A 55 -6.51 11.64 1.55
C GLU A 55 -5.84 12.52 2.61
N PHE A 56 -4.81 13.28 2.22
CA PHE A 56 -4.04 14.13 3.11
C PHE A 56 -3.99 15.57 2.56
N GLU A 57 -4.33 16.53 3.41
CA GLU A 57 -4.16 17.96 3.19
C GLU A 57 -3.20 18.49 4.27
N SER A 58 -1.91 18.24 4.12
CA SER A 58 -0.86 18.58 5.08
C SER A 58 0.50 18.56 4.40
N THR A 59 1.51 19.13 5.04
CA THR A 59 2.91 18.98 4.60
C THR A 59 3.55 17.68 5.09
N THR A 60 3.04 17.13 6.20
CA THR A 60 3.59 15.92 6.83
C THR A 60 2.56 15.29 7.76
N CYS A 61 2.61 13.99 7.91
CA CYS A 61 1.87 13.23 8.91
C CYS A 61 2.77 12.19 9.57
N LEU A 62 2.56 11.95 10.86
CA LEU A 62 3.23 10.89 11.58
C LEU A 62 2.54 9.56 11.28
N CYS A 63 3.34 8.54 11.02
CA CYS A 63 2.89 7.18 10.77
C CYS A 63 3.58 6.25 11.77
N ASN A 64 2.89 5.89 12.85
CA ASN A 64 3.43 5.01 13.89
C ASN A 64 2.89 3.58 13.71
N VAL A 65 3.04 3.03 12.52
CA VAL A 65 2.66 1.62 12.27
C VAL A 65 3.85 0.73 12.66
N PRO A 66 3.62 -0.37 13.40
CA PRO A 66 4.68 -1.33 13.72
C PRO A 66 5.25 -1.95 12.45
N THR A 67 6.56 -2.20 12.44
CA THR A 67 7.21 -2.95 11.35
C THR A 67 6.69 -4.39 11.30
N ASN A 68 6.34 -4.86 10.11
CA ASN A 68 5.92 -6.24 9.89
C ASN A 68 6.39 -6.74 8.52
N ASP A 69 7.28 -7.73 8.53
CA ASP A 69 7.81 -8.33 7.29
C ASP A 69 6.77 -9.15 6.51
N ASN A 70 5.68 -9.55 7.15
CA ASN A 70 4.62 -10.33 6.54
C ASN A 70 3.48 -9.46 5.97
N ILE A 71 3.70 -8.14 5.85
CA ILE A 71 2.78 -7.24 5.17
C ILE A 71 3.47 -6.63 3.96
N ILE A 72 2.82 -6.72 2.80
CA ILE A 72 3.21 -6.00 1.58
C ILE A 72 2.25 -4.83 1.39
N GLU A 73 2.78 -3.64 1.18
CA GLU A 73 2.02 -2.48 0.73
C GLU A 73 2.24 -2.25 -0.76
N ILE A 74 1.13 -2.11 -1.50
CA ILE A 74 1.09 -1.64 -2.88
C ILE A 74 0.38 -0.29 -2.85
N ASN A 75 1.09 0.80 -3.14
CA ASN A 75 0.55 2.15 -3.05
C ASN A 75 0.59 2.86 -4.41
N HIS A 76 -0.55 3.40 -4.86
CA HIS A 76 -0.67 4.19 -6.08
C HIS A 76 -1.03 5.63 -5.74
N CYS A 77 -0.24 6.57 -6.24
CA CYS A 77 -0.51 8.00 -6.13
C CYS A 77 -1.45 8.46 -7.25
N LEU A 78 -2.63 8.96 -6.91
CA LEU A 78 -3.56 9.57 -7.86
C LEU A 78 -3.22 11.04 -8.08
N GLU A 79 -3.05 11.79 -7.00
CA GLU A 79 -2.80 13.22 -7.01
C GLU A 79 -1.77 13.59 -5.94
N GLY A 80 -0.95 14.58 -6.23
CA GLY A 80 0.05 15.07 -5.30
C GLY A 80 1.37 14.30 -5.34
N ARG A 81 2.04 14.26 -4.18
CA ARG A 81 3.32 13.58 -4.02
C ARG A 81 3.52 13.17 -2.57
N GLN A 82 3.99 11.94 -2.37
CA GLN A 82 4.44 11.43 -1.07
C GLN A 82 5.95 11.24 -1.09
N GLU A 83 6.60 11.64 -0.02
CA GLU A 83 8.03 11.42 0.24
C GLU A 83 8.18 10.78 1.60
N CYS A 84 8.97 9.71 1.69
CA CYS A 84 9.23 9.01 2.95
C CYS A 84 10.71 8.67 3.04
N GLU A 85 11.26 8.77 4.25
CA GLU A 85 12.52 8.16 4.61
C GLU A 85 12.23 6.86 5.36
N PHE A 86 12.70 5.75 4.82
CA PHE A 86 12.57 4.45 5.45
C PHE A 86 13.59 4.24 6.56
N LEU A 87 13.33 3.28 7.45
CA LEU A 87 14.27 2.89 8.52
C LEU A 87 15.63 2.44 7.99
N SER A 88 15.70 1.91 6.78
CA SER A 88 16.94 1.56 6.09
C SER A 88 17.80 2.76 5.68
N GLY A 89 17.26 3.99 5.75
CA GLY A 89 17.88 5.20 5.21
C GLY A 89 17.63 5.40 3.71
N SER A 90 16.86 4.52 3.05
CA SER A 90 16.41 4.72 1.67
C SER A 90 15.22 5.67 1.62
N TYR A 91 14.99 6.28 0.46
CA TYR A 91 13.93 7.27 0.26
C TYR A 91 12.91 6.79 -0.77
N LEU A 92 11.63 7.02 -0.49
CA LEU A 92 10.54 6.89 -1.45
C LEU A 92 10.14 8.27 -1.97
N TYR A 93 10.04 8.38 -3.29
CA TYR A 93 9.45 9.52 -3.99
C TYR A 93 8.31 9.01 -4.87
N LEU A 94 7.08 9.12 -4.37
CA LEU A 94 5.89 8.63 -5.06
C LEU A 94 5.07 9.82 -5.57
N GLY A 95 5.20 10.12 -6.85
CA GLY A 95 4.45 11.17 -7.54
C GLY A 95 3.22 10.64 -8.25
N GLU A 96 2.42 11.57 -8.80
CA GLU A 96 1.20 11.28 -9.54
C GLU A 96 1.42 10.24 -10.65
N GLY A 97 0.56 9.23 -10.69
CA GLY A 97 0.60 8.12 -11.64
C GLY A 97 1.70 7.09 -11.37
N ASN A 98 2.40 7.16 -10.23
CA ASN A 98 3.38 6.16 -9.84
C ASN A 98 2.76 5.13 -8.89
N LEU A 99 3.33 3.91 -8.95
CA LEU A 99 3.02 2.79 -8.06
C LEU A 99 4.28 2.44 -7.28
N SER A 100 4.16 2.23 -5.97
CA SER A 100 5.21 1.65 -5.14
C SER A 100 4.77 0.31 -4.57
N ILE A 101 5.73 -0.60 -4.37
CA ILE A 101 5.53 -1.89 -3.71
C ILE A 101 6.69 -2.10 -2.74
N HIS A 102 6.39 -2.35 -1.48
CA HIS A 102 7.40 -2.63 -0.46
C HIS A 102 6.85 -3.49 0.67
N SER A 103 7.76 -4.07 1.44
CA SER A 103 7.40 -4.77 2.68
C SER A 103 7.34 -3.78 3.83
N MET A 104 6.37 -3.94 4.74
CA MET A 104 6.17 -3.07 5.89
C MET A 104 7.22 -3.25 7.02
N ASN A 105 8.22 -4.11 6.83
CA ASN A 105 9.37 -4.20 7.76
C ASN A 105 10.28 -2.97 7.70
N ASN A 106 10.20 -2.22 6.61
CA ASN A 106 10.98 -1.03 6.33
C ASN A 106 10.08 0.19 6.07
N HIS A 107 9.04 0.37 6.90
CA HIS A 107 8.13 1.50 6.71
C HIS A 107 8.73 2.82 7.24
N ALA A 108 8.18 3.94 6.79
CA ALA A 108 8.57 5.26 7.23
C ALA A 108 7.78 5.68 8.49
N HIS A 109 8.46 6.32 9.44
CA HIS A 109 7.79 6.93 10.60
C HIS A 109 7.09 8.25 10.26
N THR A 110 7.54 8.92 9.21
CA THR A 110 7.00 10.21 8.77
C THR A 110 6.73 10.18 7.29
N MET A 111 5.53 10.58 6.91
CA MET A 111 5.15 10.82 5.52
C MET A 111 5.21 12.31 5.23
N GLY A 112 5.98 12.71 4.22
CA GLY A 112 6.06 14.07 3.71
C GLY A 112 5.17 14.26 2.49
N PHE A 113 4.51 15.42 2.41
CA PHE A 113 3.67 15.81 1.27
C PHE A 113 4.10 17.21 0.79
N PRO A 114 5.15 17.32 -0.05
CA PRO A 114 5.74 18.61 -0.43
C PRO A 114 4.77 19.52 -1.18
N LEU A 115 3.77 18.97 -1.85
CA LEU A 115 2.70 19.72 -2.52
C LEU A 115 1.53 20.08 -1.59
N LYS A 116 1.63 19.77 -0.28
CA LYS A 116 0.61 20.00 0.77
C LYS A 116 -0.68 19.19 0.60
N TYR A 117 -0.71 18.29 -0.34
CA TYR A 117 -1.81 17.34 -0.52
C TYR A 117 -1.29 16.03 -1.10
N TYR A 118 -2.01 14.96 -0.80
CA TYR A 118 -1.79 13.63 -1.36
C TYR A 118 -3.12 12.88 -1.39
N LYS A 119 -3.40 12.27 -2.53
CA LYS A 119 -4.49 11.32 -2.69
C LYS A 119 -3.98 10.05 -3.33
N GLY A 120 -4.25 8.91 -2.68
CA GLY A 120 -3.74 7.62 -3.14
C GLY A 120 -4.60 6.46 -2.67
N ILE A 121 -4.33 5.28 -3.24
CA ILE A 121 -4.89 4.02 -2.79
C ILE A 121 -3.74 3.09 -2.42
N SER A 122 -3.77 2.58 -1.18
CA SER A 122 -2.91 1.49 -0.73
C SER A 122 -3.69 0.18 -0.70
N LEU A 123 -3.04 -0.91 -1.10
CA LEU A 123 -3.49 -2.28 -0.88
C LEU A 123 -2.52 -2.94 0.09
N LEU A 124 -3.02 -3.39 1.24
CA LEU A 124 -2.25 -4.17 2.20
C LEU A 124 -2.53 -5.66 2.04
N LEU A 125 -1.48 -6.45 1.93
CA LEU A 125 -1.52 -7.90 1.84
C LEU A 125 -0.88 -8.47 3.10
N TYR A 126 -1.70 -9.01 4.01
CA TYR A 126 -1.27 -9.66 5.26
C TYR A 126 -0.98 -11.13 4.97
N LEU A 127 0.27 -11.45 4.68
CA LEU A 127 0.68 -12.78 4.21
C LEU A 127 0.31 -13.90 5.17
N ASP A 128 0.45 -13.69 6.48
CA ASP A 128 0.09 -14.69 7.49
C ASP A 128 -1.41 -15.03 7.48
N GLU A 129 -2.27 -14.01 7.31
CA GLU A 129 -3.71 -14.22 7.24
C GLU A 129 -4.11 -14.94 5.94
N ILE A 130 -3.50 -14.56 4.83
CA ILE A 130 -3.76 -15.15 3.52
C ILE A 130 -3.38 -16.63 3.50
N VAL A 131 -2.31 -17.05 4.21
CA VAL A 131 -1.91 -18.47 4.29
C VAL A 131 -2.98 -19.32 4.95
N TYR A 132 -3.55 -18.83 6.04
CA TYR A 132 -4.53 -19.61 6.81
C TYR A 132 -5.90 -19.67 6.15
N ASP A 133 -6.28 -18.61 5.42
CA ASP A 133 -7.59 -18.51 4.78
C ASP A 133 -7.48 -17.84 3.41
N VAL A 134 -6.75 -18.50 2.49
CA VAL A 134 -6.64 -18.02 1.11
C VAL A 134 -8.02 -18.01 0.48
N PRO A 135 -8.54 -16.87 0.05
CA PRO A 135 -9.79 -16.79 -0.69
C PRO A 135 -9.80 -17.80 -1.85
N GLU A 136 -10.84 -18.62 -1.95
CA GLU A 136 -10.91 -19.72 -2.93
C GLU A 136 -10.68 -19.21 -4.36
N ILE A 137 -11.19 -18.02 -4.67
CA ILE A 137 -10.99 -17.34 -5.95
C ILE A 137 -9.50 -17.10 -6.28
N LEU A 138 -8.64 -16.82 -5.28
CA LEU A 138 -7.20 -16.62 -5.52
C LEU A 138 -6.50 -17.94 -5.85
N LYS A 139 -6.97 -19.06 -5.29
CA LYS A 139 -6.48 -20.40 -5.61
C LYS A 139 -6.85 -20.78 -7.05
N ASP A 140 -8.11 -20.52 -7.43
CA ASP A 140 -8.63 -20.87 -8.76
C ASP A 140 -7.87 -20.15 -9.88
N ILE A 141 -7.48 -18.89 -9.67
CA ILE A 141 -6.74 -18.09 -10.66
C ILE A 141 -5.21 -18.18 -10.48
N SER A 142 -4.73 -19.07 -9.61
CA SER A 142 -3.30 -19.37 -9.41
C SER A 142 -2.42 -18.14 -9.15
N ILE A 143 -2.91 -17.19 -8.34
CA ILE A 143 -2.11 -16.01 -7.92
C ILE A 143 -1.13 -16.45 -6.84
N ASP A 144 0.16 -16.25 -7.12
CA ASP A 144 1.25 -16.42 -6.15
C ASP A 144 1.54 -15.11 -5.42
N ILE A 145 0.88 -14.89 -4.27
CA ILE A 145 1.07 -13.69 -3.45
C ILE A 145 2.46 -13.66 -2.79
N TYR A 146 3.02 -14.82 -2.43
CA TYR A 146 4.38 -14.90 -1.90
C TYR A 146 5.41 -14.55 -2.95
N GLY A 147 5.23 -15.04 -4.18
CA GLY A 147 6.06 -14.66 -5.31
C GLY A 147 6.06 -13.16 -5.58
N LEU A 148 5.00 -12.42 -5.21
CA LEU A 148 5.02 -10.95 -5.27
C LEU A 148 6.05 -10.35 -4.30
N LYS A 149 6.17 -10.88 -3.07
CA LYS A 149 7.18 -10.42 -2.12
C LYS A 149 8.59 -10.67 -2.65
N GLU A 150 8.86 -11.88 -3.12
CA GLU A 150 10.16 -12.24 -3.69
C GLU A 150 10.50 -11.43 -4.94
N LYS A 151 9.49 -11.01 -5.68
CA LYS A 151 9.65 -10.26 -6.93
C LYS A 151 9.89 -8.76 -6.72
N PHE A 152 9.19 -8.15 -5.78
CA PHE A 152 9.15 -6.69 -5.64
C PHE A 152 9.82 -6.15 -4.38
N CYS A 153 9.98 -6.98 -3.33
CA CYS A 153 10.51 -6.54 -2.03
C CYS A 153 11.94 -7.04 -1.80
N ILE A 154 12.78 -7.05 -2.85
CA ILE A 154 14.16 -7.53 -2.79
C ILE A 154 15.00 -6.57 -1.94
N HIS A 155 15.84 -7.12 -1.05
CA HIS A 155 16.77 -6.38 -0.19
C HIS A 155 16.11 -5.33 0.73
N ASN A 156 14.81 -5.47 1.05
CA ASN A 156 14.05 -4.48 1.81
C ASN A 156 13.98 -3.09 1.15
N GLU A 157 14.16 -3.04 -0.16
CA GLU A 157 14.01 -1.81 -0.93
C GLU A 157 12.54 -1.60 -1.31
N CYS A 158 12.19 -0.34 -1.53
CA CYS A 158 10.90 0.02 -2.10
C CYS A 158 10.99 0.02 -3.62
N PHE A 159 10.23 -0.85 -4.25
CA PHE A 159 10.10 -0.84 -5.70
C PHE A 159 9.15 0.27 -6.13
N VAL A 160 9.55 1.10 -7.09
CA VAL A 160 8.72 2.18 -7.66
C VAL A 160 8.70 2.06 -9.17
N MET A 161 7.50 2.13 -9.74
CA MET A 161 7.31 2.17 -11.18
C MET A 161 6.28 3.21 -11.59
N ARG A 162 6.41 3.75 -12.80
CA ARG A 162 5.33 4.51 -13.42
C ARG A 162 4.21 3.56 -13.84
N ALA A 163 3.00 3.82 -13.37
CA ALA A 163 1.87 3.01 -13.77
C ALA A 163 1.63 3.11 -15.27
N ASN A 164 1.60 1.96 -15.94
CA ASN A 164 1.17 1.87 -17.33
C ASN A 164 -0.34 2.09 -17.44
N ASP A 165 -0.86 2.19 -18.65
CA ASP A 165 -2.28 2.48 -18.88
C ASP A 165 -3.21 1.45 -18.23
N LYS A 166 -2.80 0.18 -18.14
CA LYS A 166 -3.60 -0.86 -17.48
C LYS A 166 -3.70 -0.62 -15.97
N ILE A 167 -2.59 -0.35 -15.29
CA ILE A 167 -2.57 -0.01 -13.86
C ILE A 167 -3.37 1.27 -13.61
N LYS A 168 -3.16 2.31 -14.43
CA LYS A 168 -3.90 3.56 -14.31
C LYS A 168 -5.41 3.35 -14.41
N ASN A 169 -5.86 2.51 -15.35
CA ASN A 169 -7.28 2.19 -15.52
C ASN A 169 -7.85 1.47 -14.30
N ILE A 170 -7.12 0.49 -13.74
CA ILE A 170 -7.54 -0.22 -12.52
C ILE A 170 -7.76 0.77 -11.38
N PHE A 171 -6.78 1.65 -11.12
CA PHE A 171 -6.86 2.58 -10.01
C PHE A 171 -7.84 3.72 -10.25
N SER A 172 -7.93 4.28 -11.46
CA SER A 172 -8.90 5.34 -11.77
C SER A 172 -10.34 4.90 -11.52
N GLU A 173 -10.67 3.66 -11.86
CA GLU A 173 -12.00 3.11 -11.59
C GLU A 173 -12.25 2.91 -10.09
N LEU A 174 -11.22 2.59 -9.27
CA LEU A 174 -11.35 2.45 -7.82
C LEU A 174 -11.74 3.75 -7.10
N TYR A 175 -11.34 4.91 -7.62
CA TYR A 175 -11.63 6.20 -6.98
C TYR A 175 -13.08 6.68 -7.15
N TYR A 176 -13.75 6.29 -8.23
CA TYR A 176 -15.05 6.88 -8.64
C TYR A 176 -16.21 5.89 -8.58
N ILE A 177 -16.07 4.81 -7.80
CA ILE A 177 -17.10 3.76 -7.71
C ILE A 177 -18.28 4.23 -6.84
N PRO A 178 -19.54 4.12 -7.34
CA PRO A 178 -20.71 4.35 -6.51
C PRO A 178 -20.76 3.42 -5.29
N GLU A 179 -21.13 3.98 -4.12
CA GLU A 179 -21.12 3.24 -2.82
C GLU A 179 -21.95 1.94 -2.88
N SER A 180 -23.05 1.92 -3.66
CA SER A 180 -23.94 0.76 -3.79
C SER A 180 -23.29 -0.49 -4.38
N VAL A 181 -22.22 -0.35 -5.18
CA VAL A 181 -21.52 -1.46 -5.86
C VAL A 181 -20.05 -1.56 -5.45
N GLN A 182 -19.61 -0.68 -4.56
CA GLN A 182 -18.20 -0.49 -4.18
C GLN A 182 -17.53 -1.78 -3.72
N LYS A 183 -18.19 -2.55 -2.84
CA LYS A 183 -17.63 -3.79 -2.30
C LYS A 183 -17.34 -4.86 -3.37
N ALA A 184 -18.23 -4.98 -4.35
CA ALA A 184 -18.04 -5.93 -5.45
C ALA A 184 -16.92 -5.47 -6.39
N TYR A 185 -16.91 -4.18 -6.73
CA TYR A 185 -15.89 -3.60 -7.59
C TYR A 185 -14.50 -3.67 -6.96
N PHE A 186 -14.35 -3.37 -5.68
CA PHE A 186 -13.06 -3.49 -5.00
C PHE A 186 -12.50 -4.91 -5.11
N LYS A 187 -13.35 -5.94 -4.93
CA LYS A 187 -12.92 -7.32 -5.12
C LYS A 187 -12.42 -7.60 -6.53
N LEU A 188 -13.19 -7.19 -7.54
CA LEU A 188 -12.81 -7.40 -8.94
C LEU A 188 -11.52 -6.67 -9.30
N LYS A 189 -11.37 -5.41 -8.91
CA LYS A 189 -10.19 -4.60 -9.22
C LYS A 189 -8.93 -5.05 -8.47
N VAL A 190 -9.07 -5.47 -7.23
CA VAL A 190 -7.97 -6.08 -6.47
C VAL A 190 -7.49 -7.37 -7.15
N LEU A 191 -8.41 -8.25 -7.57
CA LEU A 191 -8.04 -9.46 -8.31
C LEU A 191 -7.36 -9.12 -9.65
N GLU A 192 -7.90 -8.17 -10.41
CA GLU A 192 -7.30 -7.72 -11.66
C GLU A 192 -5.88 -7.19 -11.46
N LEU A 193 -5.65 -6.39 -10.41
CA LEU A 193 -4.32 -5.87 -10.05
C LEU A 193 -3.36 -7.01 -9.69
N LEU A 194 -3.78 -7.94 -8.83
CA LEU A 194 -2.94 -9.05 -8.40
C LEU A 194 -2.57 -9.97 -9.57
N VAL A 195 -3.52 -10.30 -10.47
CA VAL A 195 -3.25 -11.04 -11.70
C VAL A 195 -2.20 -10.31 -12.55
N PHE A 196 -2.39 -9.00 -12.73
CA PHE A 196 -1.48 -8.20 -13.54
C PHE A 196 -0.06 -8.17 -12.95
N LEU A 197 0.08 -7.96 -11.63
CA LEU A 197 1.38 -7.95 -10.95
C LEU A 197 2.08 -9.31 -10.99
N ASN A 198 1.31 -10.41 -11.00
CA ASN A 198 1.87 -11.76 -11.14
C ASN A 198 2.53 -11.97 -12.51
N ILE A 199 1.92 -11.49 -13.59
CA ILE A 199 2.38 -11.72 -14.97
C ILE A 199 3.46 -10.74 -15.45
N ILE A 200 3.69 -9.61 -14.76
CA ILE A 200 4.77 -8.68 -15.11
C ILE A 200 6.12 -9.41 -15.00
N GLU A 201 6.88 -9.43 -16.09
CA GLU A 201 8.24 -10.00 -16.08
C GLU A 201 9.23 -9.04 -15.42
N GLN A 202 10.19 -9.58 -14.66
CA GLN A 202 11.26 -8.80 -14.03
C GLN A 202 12.10 -7.97 -15.04
N LYS A 203 12.18 -8.41 -16.30
CA LYS A 203 12.89 -7.66 -17.36
C LYS A 203 12.34 -6.26 -17.60
N PHE A 204 11.03 -6.06 -17.39
CA PHE A 204 10.44 -4.71 -17.48
C PHE A 204 10.79 -3.87 -16.26
N LEU A 205 11.20 -4.49 -15.15
CA LEU A 205 11.55 -3.80 -13.91
C LEU A 205 12.98 -3.22 -13.97
N CYS A 206 13.93 -3.92 -14.62
CA CYS A 206 15.31 -3.46 -14.77
C CYS A 206 15.45 -2.26 -15.71
N ASN A 207 14.63 -2.17 -16.75
CA ASN A 207 14.70 -1.06 -17.72
C ASN A 207 14.21 0.28 -17.13
N ILE A 208 13.41 0.26 -16.07
CA ILE A 208 12.87 1.47 -15.44
C ILE A 208 13.91 2.10 -14.50
N SER A 209 14.77 1.30 -13.86
CA SER A 209 15.85 1.80 -13.00
C SER A 209 16.98 2.47 -13.78
N GLU A 210 17.12 2.19 -15.09
CA GLU A 210 18.12 2.83 -15.97
C GLU A 210 17.64 4.16 -16.56
N GLU A 211 16.32 4.41 -16.63
CA GLU A 211 15.76 5.64 -17.21
C GLU A 211 15.52 6.77 -16.19
N ILE A 212 15.82 6.56 -14.89
CA ILE A 212 15.71 7.61 -13.88
C ILE A 212 17.12 8.13 -13.53
N PRO A 213 17.59 9.25 -14.15
CA PRO A 213 18.98 9.71 -14.03
C PRO A 213 19.44 10.11 -12.62
N TRP A 214 18.52 10.36 -11.68
CA TRP A 214 18.83 10.78 -10.30
C TRP A 214 19.06 9.64 -9.31
N TYR A 215 18.92 8.40 -9.71
CA TYR A 215 19.19 7.25 -8.83
C TYR A 215 20.70 6.94 -8.67
N LYS A 216 21.57 7.67 -9.37
CA LYS A 216 23.04 7.44 -9.41
C LYS A 216 23.90 8.61 -8.93
N HIS A 217 23.47 9.47 -8.02
CA HIS A 217 24.34 10.46 -7.35
C HIS A 217 23.86 10.64 -5.91
N ASP A 218 24.64 10.46 -4.87
CA ASP A 218 26.02 10.72 -4.50
C ASP A 218 26.42 9.84 -3.31
N TYR A 219 27.41 9.02 -3.45
CA TYR A 219 28.30 8.63 -2.36
C TYR A 219 29.74 8.64 -2.93
N SER A 220 30.38 9.80 -2.86
CA SER A 220 31.83 9.94 -2.89
C SER A 220 32.26 10.88 -1.77
#